data_ef8503e7cae26b828e79df4d29520c19
#
_entry.id   ef8503e7cae26b828e79df4d29520c19
#
_cell.length_a   1.000
_cell.length_b   1.000
_cell.length_c   1.000
_cell.angle_alpha   90.00
_cell.angle_beta   90.00
_cell.angle_gamma   90.00
#
_symmetry.space_group_name_H-M   'P 1'
#
loop_
_entity.id
_entity.type
_entity.pdbx_description
1 polymer ?
#
loop_
_entity_poly.entity_id
_entity_poly.type
_entity_poly.pdbx_seq_one_letter_code
_entity_poly.pdbx_strand_id
1 'polypeptide(L)'
;MGASFYGSVNRERFDIAEKTFWTGGPHSSSDFKSPIIKGGKDKIEEIRKLIVEKKYVEADSLCRKYMVGNYSHYGYFSMVGNLYIDFPESEHPVKDYVRGIDLSTSRGFVEYVQEDTYFKREYFCSYHDKLMALHFTSDKKNKINFNLSQILTYPASQVKKETDGLVFNGVIKGNGLKYCIRIKVLQEGGTVSIVNQNICVEGADQATVLYAVDTEYKQEYPLYKGENPQNNTAKIIKNAGIKGYEKIKNDHIADYQALYNRVKLI
;
A
#
# COMPACT_ATOMS: atom_id res chain seq x y z
N MET A 1 -5.19 3.27 4.82
CA MET A 1 -4.37 2.77 3.71
C MET A 1 -4.04 3.91 2.77
N GLY A 2 -2.87 3.89 2.15
CA GLY A 2 -2.43 4.81 1.11
C GLY A 2 -1.56 4.07 0.10
N ALA A 3 -1.41 4.65 -1.10
CA ALA A 3 -0.54 4.09 -2.12
C ALA A 3 0.04 5.20 -2.99
N SER A 4 1.25 4.99 -3.50
CA SER A 4 1.80 5.76 -4.62
C SER A 4 1.72 4.93 -5.90
N PHE A 5 1.53 5.58 -7.05
CA PHE A 5 1.53 4.94 -8.37
C PHE A 5 2.55 5.59 -9.29
N TYR A 6 3.06 4.84 -10.26
CA TYR A 6 4.14 5.28 -11.15
C TYR A 6 3.62 5.78 -12.49
N GLY A 7 2.46 5.31 -12.96
CA GLY A 7 1.82 5.75 -14.18
C GLY A 7 2.45 5.17 -15.46
N SER A 8 3.18 4.08 -15.38
CA SER A 8 3.74 3.44 -16.57
C SER A 8 2.66 2.77 -17.42
N VAL A 9 2.79 2.82 -18.74
CA VAL A 9 1.82 2.24 -19.68
C VAL A 9 1.88 0.71 -19.65
N ASN A 10 3.07 0.12 -19.73
CA ASN A 10 3.22 -1.33 -19.87
C ASN A 10 3.20 -2.05 -18.53
N ARG A 11 3.75 -1.43 -17.50
CA ARG A 11 3.80 -2.01 -16.16
C ARG A 11 3.51 -0.95 -15.11
N GLU A 12 2.33 -0.96 -14.54
CA GLU A 12 1.98 -0.10 -13.40
C GLU A 12 2.48 -0.72 -12.09
N ARG A 13 2.92 0.13 -11.18
CA ARG A 13 3.35 -0.26 -9.84
C ARG A 13 2.68 0.62 -8.80
N PHE A 14 2.20 -0.03 -7.74
CA PHE A 14 1.71 0.64 -6.55
C PHE A 14 2.56 0.24 -5.35
N ASP A 15 3.10 1.22 -4.64
CA ASP A 15 3.74 1.02 -3.34
C ASP A 15 2.67 1.25 -2.27
N ILE A 16 2.32 0.19 -1.54
CA ILE A 16 1.15 0.18 -0.67
C ILE A 16 1.55 0.30 0.80
N ALA A 17 0.89 1.23 1.50
CA ALA A 17 1.06 1.50 2.91
C ALA A 17 -0.26 1.31 3.68
N GLU A 18 -0.19 0.73 4.88
CA GLU A 18 -1.30 0.66 5.83
C GLU A 18 -0.83 1.18 7.19
N LYS A 19 -1.60 2.11 7.79
CA LYS A 19 -1.22 2.83 9.01
C LYS A 19 -0.88 1.94 10.20
N THR A 20 -1.39 0.72 10.24
CA THR A 20 -1.15 -0.25 11.32
C THR A 20 -0.03 -1.25 11.00
N PHE A 21 0.66 -1.09 9.86
CA PHE A 21 1.70 -2.01 9.39
C PHE A 21 3.06 -1.63 9.99
N TRP A 22 3.16 -1.75 11.32
CA TRP A 22 4.34 -1.44 12.11
C TRP A 22 4.98 -2.70 12.65
N THR A 23 6.33 -2.70 12.69
CA THR A 23 7.10 -3.61 13.53
C THR A 23 7.19 -3.05 14.97
N GLY A 24 7.70 -3.82 15.90
CA GLY A 24 7.71 -3.42 17.30
C GLY A 24 6.33 -3.60 17.94
N GLY A 25 6.25 -3.39 19.22
CA GLY A 25 5.00 -3.57 19.95
C GLY A 25 5.23 -3.73 21.44
N PRO A 26 4.18 -4.05 22.22
CA PRO A 26 4.32 -4.30 23.64
C PRO A 26 5.19 -5.56 23.84
N HIS A 27 6.38 -5.34 24.36
CA HIS A 27 7.27 -6.41 24.78
C HIS A 27 7.16 -6.62 26.28
N SER A 28 7.51 -7.82 26.76
CA SER A 28 7.66 -8.04 28.19
C SER A 28 8.73 -7.11 28.77
N SER A 29 8.57 -6.70 30.01
CA SER A 29 9.56 -5.84 30.70
C SER A 29 10.97 -6.42 30.73
N SER A 30 11.10 -7.76 30.60
CA SER A 30 12.37 -8.46 30.49
C SER A 30 13.13 -8.19 29.20
N ASP A 31 12.41 -7.86 28.12
CA ASP A 31 12.98 -7.63 26.78
C ASP A 31 13.31 -6.15 26.55
N PHE A 32 12.76 -5.27 27.39
CA PHE A 32 13.02 -3.83 27.28
C PHE A 32 14.36 -3.48 27.94
N LYS A 33 15.35 -3.19 27.12
CA LYS A 33 16.61 -2.60 27.56
C LYS A 33 16.48 -1.08 27.50
N SER A 34 16.78 -0.40 28.62
CA SER A 34 16.74 1.07 28.66
C SER A 34 17.44 1.68 27.44
N PRO A 35 16.83 2.66 26.78
CA PRO A 35 17.46 3.39 25.68
C PRO A 35 18.65 4.24 26.18
N ILE A 36 18.78 4.45 27.51
CA ILE A 36 19.83 5.26 28.07
C ILE A 36 21.11 4.43 28.17
N ILE A 37 22.16 4.86 27.50
CA ILE A 37 23.51 4.28 27.62
C ILE A 37 24.24 5.05 28.70
N LYS A 38 24.70 4.32 29.73
CA LYS A 38 25.50 4.91 30.79
C LYS A 38 26.86 5.38 30.24
N GLY A 39 27.33 6.56 30.69
CA GLY A 39 28.64 7.11 30.30
C GLY A 39 28.62 7.94 29.00
N GLY A 40 27.48 8.12 28.37
CA GLY A 40 27.40 8.98 27.17
C GLY A 40 27.81 10.42 27.42
N LYS A 41 27.43 10.99 28.58
CA LYS A 41 27.81 12.36 28.95
C LYS A 41 29.33 12.56 28.97
N ASP A 42 30.07 11.55 29.45
CA ASP A 42 31.53 11.64 29.56
C ASP A 42 32.25 11.57 28.21
N LYS A 43 31.55 11.21 27.15
CA LYS A 43 32.08 11.11 25.77
C LYS A 43 31.81 12.34 24.91
N ILE A 44 31.01 13.28 25.37
CA ILE A 44 30.62 14.45 24.60
C ILE A 44 31.82 15.27 24.15
N GLU A 45 32.76 15.54 25.08
CA GLU A 45 33.93 16.36 24.76
C GLU A 45 34.90 15.65 23.80
N GLU A 46 35.07 14.33 23.93
CA GLU A 46 35.85 13.53 22.99
C GLU A 46 35.24 13.58 21.57
N ILE A 47 33.92 13.43 21.46
CA ILE A 47 33.20 13.51 20.20
C ILE A 47 33.37 14.91 19.57
N ARG A 48 33.19 15.98 20.35
CA ARG A 48 33.40 17.36 19.91
C ARG A 48 34.80 17.59 19.36
N LYS A 49 35.81 17.10 20.07
CA LYS A 49 37.21 17.20 19.64
C LYS A 49 37.43 16.51 18.29
N LEU A 50 36.90 15.31 18.11
CA LEU A 50 37.00 14.59 16.85
C LEU A 50 36.32 15.34 15.70
N ILE A 51 35.17 16.00 15.95
CA ILE A 51 34.50 16.82 14.93
C ILE A 51 35.36 18.03 14.55
N VAL A 52 35.98 18.71 15.52
CA VAL A 52 36.88 19.84 15.26
C VAL A 52 38.13 19.40 14.48
N GLU A 53 38.65 18.20 14.78
CA GLU A 53 39.78 17.58 14.07
C GLU A 53 39.37 17.01 12.71
N LYS A 54 38.11 17.16 12.27
CA LYS A 54 37.54 16.62 11.03
C LYS A 54 37.57 15.08 10.93
N LYS A 55 37.67 14.39 12.06
CA LYS A 55 37.62 12.93 12.17
C LYS A 55 36.17 12.45 12.32
N TYR A 56 35.39 12.65 11.26
CA TYR A 56 33.93 12.45 11.32
C TYR A 56 33.54 10.99 11.48
N VAL A 57 34.31 10.05 10.93
CA VAL A 57 34.00 8.61 11.03
C VAL A 57 34.17 8.13 12.46
N GLU A 58 35.24 8.55 13.14
CA GLU A 58 35.48 8.23 14.55
C GLU A 58 34.46 8.90 15.47
N ALA A 59 34.10 10.16 15.19
CA ALA A 59 33.06 10.86 15.92
C ALA A 59 31.68 10.15 15.79
N ASP A 60 31.29 9.75 14.56
CA ASP A 60 30.05 8.98 14.33
C ASP A 60 30.07 7.64 15.05
N SER A 61 31.19 6.93 15.01
CA SER A 61 31.35 5.66 15.71
C SER A 61 31.15 5.78 17.23
N LEU A 62 31.73 6.82 17.83
CA LEU A 62 31.52 7.11 19.27
C LEU A 62 30.08 7.55 19.57
N CYS A 63 29.48 8.37 18.69
CA CYS A 63 28.07 8.73 18.81
C CYS A 63 27.16 7.49 18.81
N ARG A 64 27.34 6.60 17.86
CA ARG A 64 26.57 5.34 17.80
C ARG A 64 26.73 4.49 19.04
N LYS A 65 27.95 4.43 19.56
CA LYS A 65 28.25 3.60 20.75
C LYS A 65 27.71 4.17 22.05
N TYR A 66 27.75 5.49 22.23
CA TYR A 66 27.51 6.11 23.53
C TYR A 66 26.32 7.08 23.58
N MET A 67 25.89 7.61 22.43
CA MET A 67 24.81 8.61 22.38
C MET A 67 23.51 8.03 21.79
N VAL A 68 23.61 6.94 21.05
CA VAL A 68 22.46 6.31 20.41
C VAL A 68 22.01 5.13 21.26
N GLY A 69 20.75 5.15 21.70
CA GLY A 69 20.18 4.11 22.51
C GLY A 69 20.07 2.74 21.81
N ASN A 70 19.64 1.74 22.55
CA ASN A 70 19.42 0.41 22.01
C ASN A 70 18.15 0.37 21.17
N TYR A 71 18.28 0.15 19.86
CA TYR A 71 17.15 0.09 18.90
C TYR A 71 16.52 -1.30 18.75
N SER A 72 17.01 -2.32 19.47
CA SER A 72 16.61 -3.71 19.21
C SER A 72 15.12 -4.01 19.38
N HIS A 73 14.38 -3.11 20.02
CA HIS A 73 12.94 -3.27 20.25
C HIS A 73 12.09 -2.09 19.77
N TYR A 74 12.70 -1.12 19.08
CA TYR A 74 11.94 -0.05 18.46
C TYR A 74 11.20 -0.58 17.22
N GLY A 75 9.94 -0.19 17.11
CA GLY A 75 9.17 -0.43 15.90
C GLY A 75 9.47 0.61 14.82
N TYR A 76 9.30 0.23 13.59
CA TYR A 76 9.33 1.13 12.45
C TYR A 76 8.14 0.84 11.53
N PHE A 77 7.72 1.86 10.81
CA PHE A 77 6.69 1.73 9.80
C PHE A 77 7.21 0.90 8.63
N SER A 78 6.42 -0.07 8.20
CA SER A 78 6.74 -0.91 7.05
C SER A 78 5.70 -0.74 5.95
N MET A 79 6.15 -0.78 4.71
CA MET A 79 5.25 -0.92 3.57
C MET A 79 4.60 -2.31 3.58
N VAL A 80 3.38 -2.40 3.10
CA VAL A 80 2.69 -3.68 2.88
C VAL A 80 3.41 -4.48 1.79
N GLY A 81 3.83 -3.79 0.75
CA GLY A 81 4.52 -4.31 -0.41
C GLY A 81 4.14 -3.58 -1.69
N ASN A 82 4.40 -4.24 -2.81
CA ASN A 82 4.17 -3.68 -4.14
C ASN A 82 3.11 -4.50 -4.88
N LEU A 83 2.13 -3.80 -5.45
CA LEU A 83 1.21 -4.38 -6.42
C LEU A 83 1.68 -3.99 -7.82
N TYR A 84 1.86 -4.97 -8.68
CA TYR A 84 2.20 -4.78 -10.07
C TYR A 84 1.03 -5.16 -10.96
N ILE A 85 0.83 -4.38 -12.02
CA ILE A 85 -0.14 -4.66 -13.07
C ILE A 85 0.61 -4.57 -14.40
N ASP A 86 0.78 -5.72 -15.02
CA ASP A 86 1.44 -5.87 -16.31
C ASP A 86 0.37 -5.89 -17.41
N PHE A 87 0.46 -4.94 -18.34
CA PHE A 87 -0.38 -4.85 -19.52
C PHE A 87 0.31 -5.51 -20.72
N PRO A 88 -0.44 -5.97 -21.73
CA PRO A 88 0.15 -6.52 -22.93
C PRO A 88 1.14 -5.56 -23.57
N GLU A 89 2.26 -6.07 -24.03
CA GLU A 89 3.19 -5.31 -24.85
C GLU A 89 2.57 -5.03 -26.22
N SER A 90 2.83 -3.87 -26.78
CA SER A 90 2.41 -3.47 -28.12
C SER A 90 3.57 -2.77 -28.83
N GLU A 91 3.75 -3.08 -30.11
CA GLU A 91 4.72 -2.41 -30.98
C GLU A 91 4.26 -1.00 -31.40
N HIS A 92 2.98 -0.69 -31.20
CA HIS A 92 2.42 0.61 -31.55
C HIS A 92 2.81 1.68 -30.55
N PRO A 93 3.22 2.86 -31.02
CA PRO A 93 3.60 3.96 -30.15
C PRO A 93 2.43 4.46 -29.31
N VAL A 94 2.73 4.85 -28.11
CA VAL A 94 1.78 5.52 -27.20
C VAL A 94 1.67 6.99 -27.61
N LYS A 95 0.44 7.50 -27.73
CA LYS A 95 0.12 8.90 -28.04
C LYS A 95 -0.70 9.51 -26.90
N ASP A 96 -0.69 10.83 -26.82
CA ASP A 96 -1.53 11.62 -25.91
C ASP A 96 -1.45 11.14 -24.44
N TYR A 97 -0.25 10.71 -24.02
CA TYR A 97 -0.03 10.20 -22.69
C TYR A 97 -0.07 11.34 -21.66
N VAL A 98 -0.97 11.19 -20.69
CA VAL A 98 -1.09 12.08 -19.53
C VAL A 98 -1.22 11.22 -18.26
N ARG A 99 -0.52 11.64 -17.21
CA ARG A 99 -0.75 11.13 -15.86
C ARG A 99 -0.83 12.29 -14.88
N GLY A 100 -1.56 12.11 -13.80
CA GLY A 100 -1.65 13.15 -12.78
C GLY A 100 -2.43 12.71 -11.57
N ILE A 101 -2.59 13.66 -10.66
CA ILE A 101 -3.47 13.57 -9.50
C ILE A 101 -4.42 14.75 -9.56
N ASP A 102 -5.71 14.48 -9.58
CA ASP A 102 -6.73 15.50 -9.40
C ASP A 102 -6.87 15.78 -7.90
N LEU A 103 -6.30 16.90 -7.46
CA LEU A 103 -6.32 17.32 -6.07
C LEU A 103 -7.73 17.68 -5.57
N SER A 104 -8.66 18.03 -6.45
CA SER A 104 -10.03 18.37 -6.06
C SER A 104 -10.87 17.13 -5.69
N THR A 105 -10.47 15.97 -6.19
CA THR A 105 -11.16 14.69 -5.99
C THR A 105 -10.30 13.59 -5.37
N SER A 106 -9.00 13.88 -5.12
CA SER A 106 -8.00 12.93 -4.61
C SER A 106 -7.91 11.63 -5.41
N ARG A 107 -7.89 11.75 -6.75
CA ARG A 107 -7.78 10.62 -7.67
C ARG A 107 -6.53 10.73 -8.52
N GLY A 108 -5.76 9.65 -8.56
CA GLY A 108 -4.73 9.47 -9.58
C GLY A 108 -5.34 9.00 -10.89
N PHE A 109 -4.73 9.37 -12.00
CA PHE A 109 -5.16 8.91 -13.32
C PHE A 109 -3.99 8.73 -14.28
N VAL A 110 -4.21 7.87 -15.28
CA VAL A 110 -3.36 7.69 -16.45
C VAL A 110 -4.27 7.55 -17.67
N GLU A 111 -4.00 8.35 -18.70
CA GLU A 111 -4.76 8.36 -19.94
C GLU A 111 -3.78 8.31 -21.12
N TYR A 112 -4.11 7.56 -22.14
CA TYR A 112 -3.30 7.46 -23.36
C TYR A 112 -4.08 6.82 -24.51
N VAL A 113 -3.56 6.99 -25.73
CA VAL A 113 -4.04 6.30 -26.93
C VAL A 113 -2.99 5.33 -27.42
N GLN A 114 -3.37 4.09 -27.71
CA GLN A 114 -2.54 3.08 -28.33
C GLN A 114 -3.39 2.20 -29.25
N GLU A 115 -2.92 1.92 -30.48
CA GLU A 115 -3.69 1.19 -31.49
C GLU A 115 -5.08 1.78 -31.78
N ASP A 116 -5.18 3.11 -31.85
CA ASP A 116 -6.45 3.84 -32.01
C ASP A 116 -7.50 3.50 -30.94
N THR A 117 -7.05 3.07 -29.77
CA THR A 117 -7.88 2.82 -28.59
C THR A 117 -7.46 3.78 -27.48
N TYR A 118 -8.40 4.52 -26.95
CA TYR A 118 -8.21 5.36 -25.77
C TYR A 118 -8.34 4.51 -24.51
N PHE A 119 -7.35 4.59 -23.64
CA PHE A 119 -7.32 3.92 -22.35
C PHE A 119 -7.33 4.94 -21.23
N LYS A 120 -8.12 4.67 -20.21
CA LYS A 120 -8.17 5.44 -18.97
C LYS A 120 -8.05 4.53 -17.77
N ARG A 121 -7.20 4.94 -16.81
CA ARG A 121 -7.01 4.29 -15.52
C ARG A 121 -7.26 5.32 -14.42
N GLU A 122 -8.04 4.98 -13.42
CA GLU A 122 -8.33 5.83 -12.26
C GLU A 122 -7.98 5.08 -10.97
N TYR A 123 -7.34 5.77 -10.02
CA TYR A 123 -6.84 5.17 -8.78
C TYR A 123 -7.17 6.06 -7.59
N PHE A 124 -7.68 5.48 -6.51
CA PHE A 124 -7.86 6.19 -5.25
C PHE A 124 -7.91 5.24 -4.04
N CYS A 125 -7.59 5.78 -2.85
CA CYS A 125 -7.74 5.11 -1.58
C CYS A 125 -8.94 5.71 -0.84
N SER A 126 -10.05 4.98 -0.74
CA SER A 126 -11.25 5.41 -0.04
C SER A 126 -11.08 5.22 1.48
N TYR A 127 -11.11 6.32 2.23
CA TYR A 127 -11.17 6.26 3.69
C TYR A 127 -12.52 5.71 4.16
N HIS A 128 -13.60 6.14 3.52
CA HIS A 128 -14.96 5.72 3.82
C HIS A 128 -15.14 4.20 3.67
N ASP A 129 -14.66 3.62 2.56
CA ASP A 129 -14.80 2.20 2.27
C ASP A 129 -13.61 1.35 2.73
N LYS A 130 -12.52 1.98 3.23
CA LYS A 130 -11.31 1.33 3.76
C LYS A 130 -10.60 0.44 2.74
N LEU A 131 -10.59 0.82 1.47
CA LEU A 131 -9.98 0.08 0.38
C LEU A 131 -9.30 1.01 -0.63
N MET A 132 -8.46 0.44 -1.48
CA MET A 132 -7.98 1.06 -2.70
C MET A 132 -8.79 0.51 -3.87
N ALA A 133 -9.24 1.39 -4.75
CA ALA A 133 -9.92 1.05 -6.00
C ALA A 133 -9.04 1.48 -7.18
N LEU A 134 -8.85 0.55 -8.12
CA LEU A 134 -8.16 0.77 -9.39
C LEU A 134 -9.15 0.43 -10.50
N HIS A 135 -9.43 1.38 -11.36
CA HIS A 135 -10.44 1.21 -12.41
C HIS A 135 -9.83 1.42 -13.78
N PHE A 136 -10.12 0.51 -14.70
CA PHE A 136 -9.55 0.42 -16.03
C PHE A 136 -10.67 0.43 -17.05
N THR A 137 -10.64 1.36 -18.00
CA THR A 137 -11.62 1.50 -19.08
C THR A 137 -10.94 1.77 -20.40
N SER A 138 -11.65 1.50 -21.49
CA SER A 138 -11.28 1.89 -22.85
C SER A 138 -12.52 2.33 -23.63
N ASP A 139 -12.31 3.06 -24.72
CA ASP A 139 -13.37 3.47 -25.64
C ASP A 139 -13.82 2.35 -26.57
N LYS A 140 -13.13 1.19 -26.56
CA LYS A 140 -13.46 0.00 -27.34
C LYS A 140 -13.68 -1.21 -26.43
N LYS A 141 -14.61 -2.07 -26.80
CA LYS A 141 -14.90 -3.31 -26.07
C LYS A 141 -13.76 -4.32 -26.15
N ASN A 142 -13.67 -5.19 -25.14
CA ASN A 142 -12.72 -6.30 -25.06
C ASN A 142 -11.23 -5.87 -25.09
N LYS A 143 -10.93 -4.64 -24.67
CA LYS A 143 -9.55 -4.10 -24.72
C LYS A 143 -8.84 -4.09 -23.37
N ILE A 144 -9.52 -4.35 -22.26
CA ILE A 144 -8.90 -4.40 -20.95
C ILE A 144 -8.33 -5.79 -20.70
N ASN A 145 -6.99 -5.84 -20.72
CA ASN A 145 -6.19 -7.04 -20.48
C ASN A 145 -5.05 -6.70 -19.54
N PHE A 146 -4.84 -7.47 -18.48
CA PHE A 146 -3.68 -7.30 -17.59
C PHE A 146 -3.43 -8.51 -16.70
N ASN A 147 -2.19 -8.62 -16.21
CA ASN A 147 -1.79 -9.55 -15.17
C ASN A 147 -1.47 -8.76 -13.89
N LEU A 148 -2.10 -9.12 -12.78
CA LEU A 148 -1.87 -8.52 -11.48
C LEU A 148 -1.08 -9.46 -10.59
N SER A 149 0.03 -8.97 -10.01
CA SER A 149 0.88 -9.70 -9.08
C SER A 149 1.17 -8.87 -7.82
N GLN A 150 1.35 -9.57 -6.68
CA GLN A 150 1.64 -8.95 -5.40
C GLN A 150 2.99 -9.40 -4.86
N ILE A 151 3.88 -8.47 -4.54
CA ILE A 151 5.10 -8.72 -3.77
C ILE A 151 4.92 -8.16 -2.37
N LEU A 152 5.13 -8.97 -1.35
CA LEU A 152 4.91 -8.63 0.06
C LEU A 152 6.22 -8.35 0.78
N THR A 153 6.23 -7.32 1.65
CA THR A 153 7.36 -7.06 2.56
C THR A 153 7.55 -8.20 3.56
N TYR A 154 6.45 -8.72 4.11
CA TYR A 154 6.44 -9.92 4.94
C TYR A 154 5.72 -11.04 4.18
N PRO A 155 6.39 -12.17 3.91
CA PRO A 155 5.77 -13.27 3.17
C PRO A 155 4.46 -13.75 3.80
N ALA A 156 3.46 -13.99 2.97
CA ALA A 156 2.23 -14.62 3.42
C ALA A 156 2.49 -16.06 3.86
N SER A 157 1.94 -16.44 5.00
CA SER A 157 1.94 -17.82 5.47
C SER A 157 0.92 -18.69 4.73
N GLN A 158 -0.09 -18.05 4.15
CA GLN A 158 -1.14 -18.71 3.38
C GLN A 158 -1.65 -17.77 2.28
N VAL A 159 -1.78 -18.32 1.06
CA VAL A 159 -2.46 -17.66 -0.07
C VAL A 159 -3.65 -18.52 -0.47
N LYS A 160 -4.84 -17.91 -0.49
CA LYS A 160 -6.07 -18.56 -0.93
C LYS A 160 -6.56 -17.95 -2.23
N LYS A 161 -6.98 -18.80 -3.16
CA LYS A 161 -7.67 -18.41 -4.38
C LYS A 161 -9.17 -18.27 -4.06
N GLU A 162 -9.78 -17.22 -4.57
CA GLU A 162 -11.23 -17.02 -4.68
C GLU A 162 -11.58 -17.01 -6.17
N THR A 163 -12.85 -17.04 -6.53
CA THR A 163 -13.28 -17.11 -7.95
C THR A 163 -12.67 -15.98 -8.79
N ASP A 164 -12.64 -14.78 -8.26
CA ASP A 164 -12.24 -13.54 -8.92
C ASP A 164 -11.21 -12.74 -8.10
N GLY A 165 -10.43 -13.44 -7.26
CA GLY A 165 -9.51 -12.76 -6.34
C GLY A 165 -8.54 -13.65 -5.58
N LEU A 166 -7.70 -12.98 -4.79
CA LEU A 166 -6.68 -13.60 -3.95
C LEU A 166 -6.75 -13.07 -2.52
N VAL A 167 -6.46 -13.95 -1.57
CA VAL A 167 -6.35 -13.61 -0.15
C VAL A 167 -4.99 -14.02 0.37
N PHE A 168 -4.24 -13.08 0.90
CA PHE A 168 -2.93 -13.28 1.52
C PHE A 168 -3.04 -13.10 3.03
N ASN A 169 -2.66 -14.11 3.79
CA ASN A 169 -2.61 -14.06 5.25
C ASN A 169 -1.18 -14.22 5.71
N GLY A 170 -0.74 -13.41 6.64
CA GLY A 170 0.61 -13.47 7.15
C GLY A 170 0.76 -12.84 8.52
N VAL A 171 2.01 -12.71 8.94
CA VAL A 171 2.40 -12.17 10.24
C VAL A 171 3.52 -11.15 10.02
N ILE A 172 3.41 -9.99 10.64
CA ILE A 172 4.45 -8.96 10.63
C ILE A 172 5.60 -9.44 11.51
N LYS A 173 6.79 -9.56 10.92
CA LYS A 173 7.99 -10.00 11.63
C LYS A 173 8.37 -8.95 12.70
N GLY A 174 8.63 -9.43 13.90
CA GLY A 174 9.10 -8.61 15.02
C GLY A 174 8.05 -8.40 16.11
N ASN A 175 6.77 -8.28 15.79
CA ASN A 175 5.71 -8.14 16.81
C ASN A 175 4.63 -9.23 16.75
N GLY A 176 4.65 -10.07 15.70
CA GLY A 176 3.71 -11.17 15.57
C GLY A 176 2.27 -10.74 15.21
N LEU A 177 2.05 -9.49 14.79
CA LEU A 177 0.72 -9.04 14.37
C LEU A 177 0.30 -9.74 13.08
N LYS A 178 -0.89 -10.31 13.09
CA LYS A 178 -1.49 -10.91 11.89
C LYS A 178 -1.96 -9.82 10.95
N TYR A 179 -1.82 -10.08 9.65
CA TYR A 179 -2.38 -9.23 8.61
C TYR A 179 -3.16 -10.07 7.58
N CYS A 180 -4.08 -9.43 6.90
CA CYS A 180 -4.76 -9.99 5.75
C CYS A 180 -4.84 -8.96 4.63
N ILE A 181 -4.53 -9.39 3.42
CA ILE A 181 -4.75 -8.66 2.18
C ILE A 181 -5.78 -9.43 1.38
N ARG A 182 -6.77 -8.74 0.85
CA ARG A 182 -7.76 -9.31 -0.06
C ARG A 182 -7.84 -8.46 -1.31
N ILE A 183 -7.68 -9.11 -2.45
CA ILE A 183 -7.79 -8.51 -3.77
C ILE A 183 -8.96 -9.17 -4.48
N LYS A 184 -9.84 -8.37 -5.07
CA LYS A 184 -10.96 -8.84 -5.89
C LYS A 184 -11.04 -8.02 -7.16
N VAL A 185 -11.36 -8.68 -8.27
CA VAL A 185 -11.62 -8.02 -9.55
C VAL A 185 -13.13 -8.10 -9.83
N LEU A 186 -13.70 -6.96 -10.19
CA LEU A 186 -15.02 -6.84 -10.78
C LEU A 186 -14.83 -6.46 -12.24
N GLN A 187 -15.34 -7.23 -13.16
CA GLN A 187 -15.22 -6.92 -14.59
C GLN A 187 -16.58 -6.94 -15.29
N GLU A 188 -16.64 -6.24 -16.41
CA GLU A 188 -17.70 -6.34 -17.39
C GLU A 188 -17.11 -6.88 -18.70
N GLY A 189 -17.72 -7.92 -19.24
CA GLY A 189 -17.13 -8.68 -20.35
C GLY A 189 -15.87 -9.45 -19.97
N GLY A 190 -15.33 -10.21 -20.89
CA GLY A 190 -14.09 -10.96 -20.72
C GLY A 190 -14.10 -12.00 -19.61
N THR A 191 -12.92 -12.35 -19.14
CA THR A 191 -12.72 -13.39 -18.09
C THR A 191 -11.70 -12.96 -17.06
N VAL A 192 -11.87 -13.48 -15.83
CA VAL A 192 -10.86 -13.42 -14.76
C VAL A 192 -10.41 -14.83 -14.43
N SER A 193 -9.11 -15.04 -14.39
CA SER A 193 -8.51 -16.31 -14.01
C SER A 193 -7.38 -16.12 -13.00
N ILE A 194 -7.03 -17.18 -12.25
CA ILE A 194 -5.95 -17.13 -11.26
C ILE A 194 -4.92 -18.18 -11.58
N VAL A 195 -3.76 -17.73 -12.06
CA VAL A 195 -2.64 -18.56 -12.47
C VAL A 195 -1.42 -18.22 -11.61
N ASN A 196 -0.81 -19.23 -10.95
CA ASN A 196 0.40 -19.07 -10.16
C ASN A 196 0.37 -17.88 -9.17
N GLN A 197 -0.75 -17.68 -8.48
CA GLN A 197 -0.98 -16.56 -7.55
C GLN A 197 -0.98 -15.16 -8.22
N ASN A 198 -1.20 -15.10 -9.53
CA ASN A 198 -1.48 -13.88 -10.25
C ASN A 198 -2.95 -13.88 -10.68
N ILE A 199 -3.54 -12.69 -10.76
CA ILE A 199 -4.89 -12.51 -11.30
C ILE A 199 -4.74 -12.03 -12.75
N CYS A 200 -5.28 -12.81 -13.68
CA CYS A 200 -5.27 -12.50 -15.11
C CYS A 200 -6.66 -12.03 -15.55
N VAL A 201 -6.74 -10.87 -16.19
CA VAL A 201 -7.96 -10.32 -16.79
C VAL A 201 -7.76 -10.31 -18.29
N GLU A 202 -8.70 -10.88 -19.04
CA GLU A 202 -8.62 -10.98 -20.50
C GLU A 202 -9.93 -10.57 -21.16
N GLY A 203 -9.84 -9.65 -22.12
CA GLY A 203 -10.94 -9.23 -22.98
C GLY A 203 -12.09 -8.52 -22.26
N ALA A 204 -11.85 -7.86 -21.12
CA ALA A 204 -12.90 -7.10 -20.46
C ALA A 204 -13.18 -5.77 -21.15
N ASP A 205 -14.44 -5.30 -21.06
CA ASP A 205 -14.85 -3.96 -21.47
C ASP A 205 -14.37 -2.92 -20.45
N GLN A 206 -14.48 -3.27 -19.16
CA GLN A 206 -13.92 -2.54 -18.03
C GLN A 206 -13.61 -3.49 -16.88
N ALA A 207 -12.69 -3.08 -16.00
CA ALA A 207 -12.34 -3.84 -14.81
C ALA A 207 -12.05 -2.92 -13.62
N THR A 208 -12.47 -3.35 -12.43
CA THR A 208 -12.17 -2.68 -11.16
C THR A 208 -11.46 -3.65 -10.23
N VAL A 209 -10.24 -3.30 -9.82
CA VAL A 209 -9.53 -4.02 -8.77
C VAL A 209 -9.85 -3.36 -7.43
N LEU A 210 -10.42 -4.12 -6.52
CA LEU A 210 -10.65 -3.76 -5.13
C LEU A 210 -9.57 -4.38 -4.26
N TYR A 211 -8.83 -3.56 -3.53
CA TYR A 211 -7.74 -3.98 -2.67
C TYR A 211 -8.00 -3.54 -1.24
N ALA A 212 -8.11 -4.48 -0.33
CA ALA A 212 -8.24 -4.22 1.10
C ALA A 212 -7.09 -4.86 1.87
N VAL A 213 -6.55 -4.13 2.84
CA VAL A 213 -5.54 -4.63 3.78
C VAL A 213 -5.92 -4.21 5.19
N ASP A 214 -5.73 -5.11 6.14
CA ASP A 214 -5.97 -4.87 7.57
C ASP A 214 -5.00 -5.69 8.41
N THR A 215 -4.83 -5.26 9.66
CA THR A 215 -4.06 -5.99 10.68
C THR A 215 -4.92 -6.25 11.91
N GLU A 216 -4.52 -7.17 12.77
CA GLU A 216 -5.21 -7.38 14.06
C GLU A 216 -4.91 -6.29 15.10
N TYR A 217 -4.21 -5.19 14.72
CA TYR A 217 -3.88 -4.12 15.65
C TYR A 217 -5.11 -3.35 16.10
N LYS A 218 -5.23 -3.14 17.42
CA LYS A 218 -6.18 -2.23 18.05
C LYS A 218 -5.48 -1.46 19.16
N GLN A 219 -5.71 -0.15 19.25
CA GLN A 219 -5.08 0.69 20.26
C GLN A 219 -5.77 0.51 21.63
N GLU A 220 -5.67 -0.69 22.17
CA GLU A 220 -6.22 -1.05 23.49
C GLU A 220 -5.16 -1.77 24.32
N TYR A 221 -4.72 -1.10 25.41
CA TYR A 221 -3.81 -1.67 26.39
C TYR A 221 -4.49 -2.84 27.13
N PRO A 222 -3.80 -3.92 27.50
CA PRO A 222 -2.35 -4.16 27.31
C PRO A 222 -2.02 -4.95 26.04
N LEU A 223 -2.99 -5.52 25.34
CA LEU A 223 -2.74 -6.50 24.29
C LEU A 223 -2.50 -5.87 22.91
N TYR A 224 -3.07 -4.69 22.65
CA TYR A 224 -3.04 -4.01 21.35
C TYR A 224 -3.48 -4.89 20.17
N LYS A 225 -4.39 -5.82 20.44
CA LYS A 225 -4.96 -6.75 19.46
C LYS A 225 -6.48 -6.64 19.43
N GLY A 226 -7.03 -6.58 18.25
CA GLY A 226 -8.45 -6.47 17.97
C GLY A 226 -8.98 -7.65 17.16
N GLU A 227 -9.85 -7.34 16.22
CA GLU A 227 -10.56 -8.32 15.40
C GLU A 227 -9.63 -9.05 14.41
N ASN A 228 -10.10 -10.20 13.93
CA ASN A 228 -9.40 -10.96 12.92
C ASN A 228 -9.40 -10.19 11.57
N PRO A 229 -8.22 -9.81 11.01
CA PRO A 229 -8.13 -9.05 9.76
C PRO A 229 -8.74 -9.77 8.56
N GLN A 230 -8.86 -11.10 8.58
CA GLN A 230 -9.54 -11.85 7.52
C GLN A 230 -11.03 -11.52 7.45
N ASN A 231 -11.68 -11.41 8.61
CA ASN A 231 -13.11 -11.09 8.68
C ASN A 231 -13.36 -9.65 8.22
N ASN A 232 -12.51 -8.72 8.65
CA ASN A 232 -12.60 -7.32 8.29
C ASN A 232 -12.42 -7.10 6.78
N THR A 233 -11.35 -7.65 6.20
CA THR A 233 -11.12 -7.53 4.75
C THR A 233 -12.21 -8.22 3.94
N ALA A 234 -12.76 -9.36 4.40
CA ALA A 234 -13.89 -10.02 3.75
C ALA A 234 -15.15 -9.13 3.74
N LYS A 235 -15.45 -8.49 4.88
CA LYS A 235 -16.58 -7.55 5.01
C LYS A 235 -16.41 -6.33 4.11
N ILE A 236 -15.21 -5.74 4.09
CA ILE A 236 -14.88 -4.59 3.24
C ILE A 236 -15.12 -4.93 1.77
N ILE A 237 -14.51 -5.99 1.27
CA ILE A 237 -14.60 -6.38 -0.14
C ILE A 237 -16.02 -6.81 -0.52
N LYS A 238 -16.74 -7.52 0.35
CA LYS A 238 -18.14 -7.88 0.12
C LYS A 238 -19.02 -6.65 -0.05
N ASN A 239 -18.92 -5.70 0.88
CA ASN A 239 -19.70 -4.47 0.83
C ASN A 239 -19.36 -3.62 -0.43
N ALA A 240 -18.08 -3.51 -0.75
CA ALA A 240 -17.62 -2.80 -1.93
C ALA A 240 -18.11 -3.45 -3.23
N GLY A 241 -18.11 -4.79 -3.32
CA GLY A 241 -18.65 -5.52 -4.48
C GLY A 241 -20.15 -5.29 -4.70
N ILE A 242 -20.94 -5.18 -3.62
CA ILE A 242 -22.36 -4.84 -3.71
C ILE A 242 -22.55 -3.37 -4.13
N LYS A 243 -21.72 -2.48 -3.60
CA LYS A 243 -21.81 -1.04 -3.82
C LYS A 243 -21.46 -0.62 -5.25
N GLY A 244 -20.49 -1.30 -5.87
CA GLY A 244 -19.99 -1.02 -7.21
C GLY A 244 -19.07 0.21 -7.28
N TYR A 245 -18.29 0.31 -8.35
CA TYR A 245 -17.24 1.32 -8.52
C TYR A 245 -17.75 2.76 -8.43
N GLU A 246 -18.80 3.11 -9.17
CA GLU A 246 -19.29 4.49 -9.22
C GLU A 246 -19.76 5.00 -7.85
N LYS A 247 -20.42 4.16 -7.08
CA LYS A 247 -20.86 4.55 -5.74
C LYS A 247 -19.67 4.71 -4.77
N ILE A 248 -18.67 3.83 -4.85
CA ILE A 248 -17.43 3.92 -4.05
C ILE A 248 -16.69 5.22 -4.40
N LYS A 249 -16.57 5.55 -5.70
CA LYS A 249 -15.93 6.78 -6.18
C LYS A 249 -16.66 8.04 -5.65
N ASN A 250 -17.97 8.08 -5.79
CA ASN A 250 -18.76 9.22 -5.36
C ASN A 250 -18.68 9.45 -3.83
N ASP A 251 -18.73 8.37 -3.05
CA ASP A 251 -18.59 8.46 -1.59
C ASP A 251 -17.18 8.88 -1.18
N HIS A 252 -16.14 8.39 -1.87
CA HIS A 252 -14.76 8.85 -1.69
C HIS A 252 -14.61 10.36 -1.95
N ILE A 253 -15.13 10.84 -3.09
CA ILE A 253 -15.07 12.25 -3.46
C ILE A 253 -15.79 13.12 -2.42
N ALA A 254 -16.99 12.72 -2.01
CA ALA A 254 -17.78 13.47 -1.03
C ALA A 254 -17.07 13.56 0.34
N ASP A 255 -16.53 12.43 0.83
CA ASP A 255 -15.75 12.38 2.08
C ASP A 255 -14.50 13.26 2.00
N TYR A 256 -13.74 13.16 0.92
CA TYR A 256 -12.53 13.96 0.71
C TYR A 256 -12.85 15.46 0.62
N GLN A 257 -13.83 15.85 -0.19
CA GLN A 257 -14.19 17.26 -0.40
C GLN A 257 -14.76 17.93 0.85
N ALA A 258 -15.37 17.17 1.76
CA ALA A 258 -15.81 17.69 3.05
C ALA A 258 -14.65 18.27 3.89
N LEU A 259 -13.41 17.80 3.65
CA LEU A 259 -12.20 18.33 4.27
C LEU A 259 -11.46 19.31 3.35
N TYR A 260 -11.24 18.94 2.11
CA TYR A 260 -10.46 19.71 1.12
C TYR A 260 -10.99 21.13 0.92
N ASN A 261 -12.31 21.27 0.82
CA ASN A 261 -12.96 22.57 0.56
C ASN A 261 -12.93 23.55 1.76
N ARG A 262 -12.42 23.13 2.93
CA ARG A 262 -12.28 23.99 4.11
C ARG A 262 -11.10 24.97 3.99
N VAL A 263 -10.13 24.68 3.13
CA VAL A 263 -8.91 25.47 2.99
C VAL A 263 -8.78 25.96 1.57
N LYS A 264 -8.56 27.26 1.41
CA LYS A 264 -8.19 27.89 0.14
C LYS A 264 -6.83 28.55 0.32
N LEU A 265 -5.88 28.22 -0.52
CA LEU A 265 -4.63 28.96 -0.67
C LEU A 265 -4.89 30.06 -1.72
N ILE A 266 -4.72 31.32 -1.31
CA ILE A 266 -4.90 32.52 -2.16
C ILE A 266 -3.53 33.04 -2.53
#